data_02a80d87f125ecdc6d2cf5482e9a5afd
#
_entry.id   02a80d87f125ecdc6d2cf5482e9a5afd
#
_cell.length_a   1.000
_cell.length_b   1.000
_cell.length_c   1.000
_cell.angle_alpha   90.00
_cell.angle_beta   90.00
_cell.angle_gamma   90.00
#
_symmetry.space_group_name_H-M   'P 1'
#
loop_
_entity.id
_entity.type
_entity.pdbx_description
1 polymer ?
#
loop_
_entity_poly.entity_id
_entity_poly.type
_entity_poly.pdbx_seq_one_letter_code
_entity_poly.pdbx_strand_id
1 'polypeptide(L)'
;MTPELAAEARTLIAGARVLALGVLVESQPHVGFLPYALGEDAATLLVHASKLARHARGLLPGAEFSALIHEPDRGEGDPLQLRRVILQGRVIPLARDTGVYHEARARYLARLPTAEITFRLGDFALFALHVESGRYVAGFAQAVDLRAADLRGG
;
A
#
# COMPACT_ATOMS: atom_id res chain seq x y z
N MET A 1 -1.68 -5.83 -19.82
CA MET A 1 -1.89 -4.40 -19.51
C MET A 1 -1.10 -3.54 -20.48
N THR A 2 -1.66 -2.45 -20.96
CA THR A 2 -0.95 -1.52 -21.83
C THR A 2 0.03 -0.65 -21.03
N PRO A 3 1.09 -0.11 -21.66
CA PRO A 3 2.00 0.82 -20.98
C PRO A 3 1.30 2.06 -20.42
N GLU A 4 0.29 2.57 -21.12
CA GLU A 4 -0.50 3.74 -20.71
C GLU A 4 -1.31 3.45 -19.43
N LEU A 5 -2.00 2.32 -19.36
CA LEU A 5 -2.76 1.91 -18.18
C LEU A 5 -1.83 1.61 -16.99
N ALA A 6 -0.66 1.02 -17.25
CA ALA A 6 0.34 0.82 -16.21
C ALA A 6 0.85 2.15 -15.64
N ALA A 7 1.10 3.14 -16.50
CA ALA A 7 1.50 4.49 -16.08
C ALA A 7 0.40 5.18 -15.25
N GLU A 8 -0.86 5.05 -15.64
CA GLU A 8 -1.99 5.58 -14.88
C GLU A 8 -2.09 4.94 -13.49
N ALA A 9 -1.96 3.60 -13.41
CA ALA A 9 -1.97 2.89 -12.14
C ALA A 9 -0.83 3.36 -11.22
N ARG A 10 0.39 3.48 -11.74
CA ARG A 10 1.54 4.01 -10.99
C ARG A 10 1.29 5.44 -10.50
N THR A 11 0.74 6.29 -11.34
CA THR A 11 0.40 7.69 -11.00
C THR A 11 -0.62 7.74 -9.86
N LEU A 12 -1.64 6.90 -9.92
CA LEU A 12 -2.63 6.81 -8.84
C LEU A 12 -2.00 6.36 -7.53
N ILE A 13 -1.17 5.33 -7.56
CA ILE A 13 -0.49 4.80 -6.37
C ILE A 13 0.48 5.85 -5.79
N ALA A 14 1.24 6.54 -6.63
CA ALA A 14 2.17 7.57 -6.18
C ALA A 14 1.47 8.84 -5.65
N GLY A 15 0.29 9.16 -6.18
CA GLY A 15 -0.45 10.37 -5.82
C GLY A 15 -1.29 10.24 -4.56
N ALA A 16 -1.79 9.05 -4.25
CA ALA A 16 -2.56 8.81 -3.04
C ALA A 16 -1.64 8.69 -1.81
N ARG A 17 -2.20 8.91 -0.62
CA ARG A 17 -1.44 8.93 0.64
C ARG A 17 -1.93 7.88 1.65
N VAL A 18 -3.09 7.31 1.42
CA VAL A 18 -3.74 6.36 2.31
C VAL A 18 -4.26 5.16 1.53
N LEU A 19 -4.29 4.03 2.20
CA LEU A 19 -4.85 2.80 1.66
C LEU A 19 -5.73 2.10 2.69
N ALA A 20 -6.68 1.32 2.20
CA ALA A 20 -7.37 0.33 3.01
C ALA A 20 -6.62 -1.00 2.88
N LEU A 21 -6.22 -1.56 4.02
CA LEU A 21 -5.42 -2.79 4.08
C LEU A 21 -6.27 -3.94 4.59
N GLY A 22 -6.43 -4.97 3.78
CA GLY A 22 -7.05 -6.23 4.15
C GLY A 22 -6.01 -7.25 4.57
N VAL A 23 -6.19 -7.84 5.74
CA VAL A 23 -5.34 -8.91 6.31
C VAL A 23 -6.19 -9.95 6.98
N LEU A 24 -5.62 -11.13 7.22
CA LEU A 24 -6.25 -12.18 8.03
C LEU A 24 -5.66 -12.15 9.44
N VAL A 25 -6.51 -12.12 10.43
CA VAL A 25 -6.16 -12.27 11.84
C VAL A 25 -6.93 -13.48 12.36
N GLU A 26 -6.22 -14.54 12.74
CA GLU A 26 -6.85 -15.81 13.18
C GLU A 26 -7.90 -16.32 12.16
N SER A 27 -7.53 -16.28 10.87
CA SER A 27 -8.37 -16.68 9.73
C SER A 27 -9.60 -15.81 9.50
N GLN A 28 -9.71 -14.67 10.16
CA GLN A 28 -10.80 -13.72 9.95
C GLN A 28 -10.29 -12.48 9.22
N PRO A 29 -11.03 -11.98 8.22
CA PRO A 29 -10.63 -10.78 7.50
C PRO A 29 -10.79 -9.53 8.38
N HIS A 30 -9.76 -8.71 8.39
CA HIS A 30 -9.75 -7.40 9.04
C HIS A 30 -9.32 -6.33 8.05
N VAL A 31 -9.83 -5.13 8.21
CA VAL A 31 -9.43 -3.97 7.40
C VAL A 31 -8.82 -2.92 8.31
N GLY A 32 -7.64 -2.41 7.91
CA GLY A 32 -7.01 -1.24 8.49
C GLY A 32 -7.01 -0.08 7.50
N PHE A 33 -6.95 1.14 8.01
CA PHE A 33 -6.75 2.35 7.24
C PHE A 33 -5.39 2.93 7.61
N LEU A 34 -4.50 3.04 6.64
CA LEU A 34 -3.12 3.39 6.87
C LEU A 34 -2.60 4.43 5.87
N PRO A 35 -1.83 5.41 6.33
CA PRO A 35 -0.94 6.15 5.45
C PRO A 35 0.12 5.21 4.87
N TYR A 36 0.64 5.55 3.69
CA TYR A 36 1.74 4.79 3.09
C TYR A 36 2.67 5.68 2.30
N ALA A 37 3.87 5.17 2.06
CA ALA A 37 4.84 5.70 1.14
C ALA A 37 5.28 4.60 0.16
N LEU A 38 5.97 4.98 -0.91
CA LEU A 38 6.55 4.01 -1.84
C LEU A 38 7.94 3.57 -1.36
N GLY A 39 8.30 2.33 -1.67
CA GLY A 39 9.66 1.86 -1.65
C GLY A 39 10.47 2.42 -2.83
N GLU A 40 11.28 1.58 -3.46
CA GLU A 40 12.03 2.00 -4.66
C GLU A 40 11.12 2.24 -5.85
N ASP A 41 10.00 1.55 -5.90
CA ASP A 41 9.00 1.64 -6.96
C ASP A 41 7.58 1.42 -6.41
N ALA A 42 6.58 1.50 -7.30
CA ALA A 42 5.19 1.32 -6.93
C ALA A 42 4.79 -0.16 -6.65
N ALA A 43 5.72 -1.11 -6.81
CA ALA A 43 5.50 -2.51 -6.44
C ALA A 43 5.82 -2.78 -4.96
N THR A 44 6.33 -1.78 -4.23
CA THR A 44 6.60 -1.88 -2.80
C THR A 44 5.97 -0.71 -2.07
N LEU A 45 5.02 -1.00 -1.19
CA LEU A 45 4.39 0.02 -0.34
C LEU A 45 4.94 -0.11 1.08
N LEU A 46 5.22 1.03 1.70
CA LEU A 46 5.71 1.10 3.07
C LEU A 46 4.59 1.56 3.99
N VAL A 47 4.30 0.79 5.02
CA VAL A 47 3.30 1.13 6.03
C VAL A 47 3.92 1.08 7.42
N HIS A 48 3.46 1.96 8.30
CA HIS A 48 3.91 2.06 9.68
C HIS A 48 2.68 1.85 10.57
N ALA A 49 2.66 0.79 11.36
CA ALA A 49 1.48 0.38 12.08
C ALA A 49 1.77 0.18 13.57
N SER A 50 0.82 0.62 14.41
CA SER A 50 0.85 0.33 15.83
C SER A 50 0.54 -1.15 16.08
N LYS A 51 1.35 -1.79 16.92
CA LYS A 51 1.11 -3.17 17.38
C LYS A 51 -0.20 -3.32 18.14
N LEU A 52 -0.76 -2.21 18.63
CA LEU A 52 -2.04 -2.20 19.34
C LEU A 52 -3.25 -2.24 18.39
N ALA A 53 -3.05 -1.93 17.11
CA ALA A 53 -4.12 -2.00 16.12
C ALA A 53 -4.43 -3.47 15.76
N ARG A 54 -5.72 -3.79 15.61
CA ARG A 54 -6.16 -5.16 15.32
C ARG A 54 -5.56 -5.71 14.03
N HIS A 55 -5.54 -4.91 12.96
CA HIS A 55 -4.98 -5.33 11.69
C HIS A 55 -3.47 -5.61 11.76
N ALA A 56 -2.74 -5.02 12.71
CA ALA A 56 -1.32 -5.27 12.89
C ALA A 56 -1.01 -6.73 13.26
N ARG A 57 -1.95 -7.44 13.85
CA ARG A 57 -1.83 -8.87 14.14
C ARG A 57 -1.75 -9.73 12.88
N GLY A 58 -2.24 -9.24 11.76
CA GLY A 58 -2.14 -9.91 10.46
C GLY A 58 -0.88 -9.56 9.67
N LEU A 59 -0.09 -8.59 10.13
CA LEU A 59 1.14 -8.17 9.47
C LEU A 59 2.33 -9.06 9.90
N LEU A 60 2.19 -10.35 9.66
CA LEU A 60 3.19 -11.37 9.98
C LEU A 60 4.14 -11.59 8.78
N PRO A 61 5.37 -12.09 9.03
CA PRO A 61 6.30 -12.39 7.93
C PRO A 61 5.70 -13.32 6.89
N GLY A 62 5.67 -12.87 5.63
CA GLY A 62 5.13 -13.64 4.51
C GLY A 62 3.61 -13.74 4.46
N ALA A 63 2.88 -13.07 5.36
CA ALA A 63 1.42 -13.05 5.33
C ALA A 63 0.88 -12.41 4.06
N GLU A 64 -0.25 -12.90 3.59
CA GLU A 64 -0.95 -12.31 2.46
C GLU A 64 -1.65 -11.02 2.88
N PHE A 65 -1.69 -10.07 1.97
CA PHE A 65 -2.48 -8.84 2.12
C PHE A 65 -3.28 -8.55 0.86
N SER A 66 -4.31 -7.74 1.02
CA SER A 66 -4.96 -7.02 -0.08
C SER A 66 -5.04 -5.55 0.29
N ALA A 67 -4.79 -4.66 -0.65
CA ALA A 67 -4.86 -3.22 -0.41
C ALA A 67 -5.70 -2.54 -1.49
N LEU A 68 -6.51 -1.58 -1.08
CA LEU A 68 -7.29 -0.73 -1.97
C LEU A 68 -6.75 0.70 -1.91
N ILE A 69 -6.42 1.25 -3.08
CA ILE A 69 -6.07 2.65 -3.28
C ILE A 69 -7.02 3.20 -4.35
N HIS A 70 -7.63 4.33 -4.12
CA HIS A 70 -8.53 4.94 -5.08
C HIS A 70 -8.39 6.47 -5.14
N GLU A 71 -8.81 7.05 -6.25
CA GLU A 71 -8.91 8.50 -6.34
C GLU A 71 -10.01 9.02 -5.39
N PRO A 72 -9.91 10.29 -4.94
CA PRO A 72 -10.93 10.86 -4.06
C PRO A 72 -12.31 10.87 -4.72
N ASP A 73 -13.33 10.46 -3.96
CA ASP A 73 -14.72 10.68 -4.34
C ASP A 73 -15.10 12.13 -4.01
N ARG A 74 -15.43 12.90 -5.07
CA ARG A 74 -15.81 14.31 -4.94
C ARG A 74 -17.32 14.52 -4.88
N GLY A 75 -18.09 13.43 -4.81
CA GLY A 75 -19.55 13.50 -4.79
C GLY A 75 -20.17 13.79 -6.14
N GLU A 76 -19.43 13.61 -7.23
CA GLU A 76 -19.89 13.86 -8.60
C GLU A 76 -19.87 12.55 -9.40
N GLY A 77 -20.90 12.35 -10.23
CA GLY A 77 -20.98 11.17 -11.10
C GLY A 77 -21.22 9.87 -10.35
N ASP A 78 -21.00 8.76 -11.05
CA ASP A 78 -21.13 7.43 -10.50
C ASP A 78 -19.84 7.01 -9.76
N PRO A 79 -19.93 6.68 -8.46
CA PRO A 79 -18.75 6.21 -7.69
C PRO A 79 -18.04 5.00 -8.30
N LEU A 80 -18.74 4.15 -9.07
CA LEU A 80 -18.14 3.03 -9.75
C LEU A 80 -17.15 3.43 -10.86
N GLN A 81 -17.19 4.69 -11.29
CA GLN A 81 -16.24 5.25 -12.27
C GLN A 81 -14.92 5.70 -11.63
N LEU A 82 -14.83 5.77 -10.30
CA LEU A 82 -13.59 6.13 -9.61
C LEU A 82 -12.46 5.17 -9.96
N ARG A 83 -11.35 5.76 -10.39
CA ARG A 83 -10.13 4.97 -10.65
C ARG A 83 -9.61 4.39 -9.35
N ARG A 84 -9.25 3.12 -9.39
CA ARG A 84 -8.76 2.40 -8.22
C ARG A 84 -7.85 1.25 -8.58
N VAL A 85 -6.98 0.91 -7.67
CA VAL A 85 -6.18 -0.32 -7.73
C VAL A 85 -6.49 -1.20 -6.53
N ILE A 86 -6.58 -2.49 -6.77
CA ILE A 86 -6.60 -3.51 -5.75
C ILE A 86 -5.30 -4.27 -5.89
N LEU A 87 -4.49 -4.30 -4.85
CA LEU A 87 -3.16 -4.89 -4.84
C LEU A 87 -3.12 -6.07 -3.89
N GLN A 88 -2.42 -7.12 -4.27
CA GLN A 88 -2.25 -8.32 -3.46
C GLN A 88 -0.77 -8.72 -3.46
N GLY A 89 -0.32 -9.30 -2.35
CA GLY A 89 1.06 -9.74 -2.23
C GLY A 89 1.39 -10.20 -0.81
N ARG A 90 2.64 -9.98 -0.41
CA ARG A 90 3.20 -10.49 0.84
C ARG A 90 3.76 -9.38 1.73
N VAL A 91 3.58 -9.57 3.03
CA VAL A 91 4.09 -8.67 4.06
C VAL A 91 5.52 -9.04 4.42
N ILE A 92 6.39 -8.04 4.50
CA ILE A 92 7.76 -8.20 4.98
C ILE A 92 8.00 -7.20 6.10
N PRO A 93 8.07 -7.64 7.37
CA PRO A 93 8.47 -6.77 8.47
C PRO A 93 9.91 -6.30 8.29
N LEU A 94 10.17 -5.04 8.61
CA LEU A 94 11.50 -4.45 8.50
C LEU A 94 12.13 -4.34 9.90
N ALA A 95 13.21 -5.06 10.14
CA ALA A 95 13.89 -5.04 11.43
C ALA A 95 14.65 -3.71 11.63
N ARG A 96 14.50 -3.10 12.82
CA ARG A 96 14.98 -1.74 13.13
C ARG A 96 16.47 -1.50 12.91
N ASP A 97 17.30 -2.52 13.11
CA ASP A 97 18.76 -2.38 13.05
C ASP A 97 19.34 -2.71 11.68
N THR A 98 18.54 -2.62 10.62
CA THR A 98 18.96 -2.94 9.25
C THR A 98 19.05 -1.69 8.37
N GLY A 99 19.92 -1.74 7.35
CA GLY A 99 20.00 -0.69 6.35
C GLY A 99 18.70 -0.53 5.56
N VAL A 100 18.00 -1.63 5.30
CA VAL A 100 16.69 -1.63 4.63
C VAL A 100 15.65 -0.84 5.45
N TYR A 101 15.63 -1.04 6.76
CA TYR A 101 14.74 -0.25 7.64
C TYR A 101 15.06 1.25 7.58
N HIS A 102 16.33 1.62 7.70
CA HIS A 102 16.73 3.04 7.70
C HIS A 102 16.40 3.72 6.39
N GLU A 103 16.59 3.05 5.26
CA GLU A 103 16.22 3.57 3.95
C GLU A 103 14.70 3.72 3.80
N ALA A 104 13.95 2.70 4.22
CA ALA A 104 12.49 2.73 4.19
C ALA A 104 11.93 3.83 5.10
N ARG A 105 12.49 4.00 6.29
CA ARG A 105 12.12 5.08 7.22
C ARG A 105 12.33 6.45 6.57
N ALA A 106 13.46 6.66 5.92
CA ALA A 106 13.76 7.92 5.23
C ALA A 106 12.74 8.21 4.12
N ARG A 107 12.39 7.21 3.30
CA ARG A 107 11.34 7.33 2.27
C ARG A 107 9.98 7.64 2.86
N TYR A 108 9.62 6.95 3.93
CA TYR A 108 8.34 7.15 4.62
C TYR A 108 8.22 8.56 5.19
N LEU A 109 9.27 9.05 5.88
CA LEU A 109 9.28 10.39 6.47
C LEU A 109 9.38 11.50 5.42
N ALA A 110 10.01 11.26 4.28
CA ALA A 110 10.01 12.21 3.17
C ALA A 110 8.59 12.45 2.61
N ARG A 111 7.78 11.39 2.56
CA ARG A 111 6.38 11.47 2.12
C ARG A 111 5.44 11.96 3.21
N LEU A 112 5.68 11.56 4.45
CA LEU A 112 4.80 11.74 5.60
C LEU A 112 5.60 12.29 6.80
N PRO A 113 6.06 13.57 6.74
CA PRO A 113 6.95 14.13 7.77
C PRO A 113 6.33 14.16 9.17
N THR A 114 5.01 14.26 9.28
CA THR A 114 4.30 14.24 10.57
C THR A 114 4.41 12.90 11.30
N ALA A 115 4.81 11.84 10.61
CA ALA A 115 5.02 10.51 11.21
C ALA A 115 6.27 10.43 12.11
N GLU A 116 7.12 11.45 12.15
CA GLU A 116 8.27 11.52 13.07
C GLU A 116 7.86 11.15 14.50
N ILE A 117 6.70 11.61 14.93
CA ILE A 117 6.17 11.33 16.27
C ILE A 117 5.96 9.83 16.49
N THR A 118 5.35 9.13 15.53
CA THR A 118 5.05 7.70 15.66
C THR A 118 6.31 6.84 15.64
N PHE A 119 7.37 7.28 14.97
CA PHE A 119 8.66 6.59 14.99
C PHE A 119 9.35 6.65 16.36
N ARG A 120 8.99 7.60 17.20
CA ARG A 120 9.47 7.69 18.59
C ARG A 120 8.71 6.79 19.55
N LEU A 121 7.54 6.28 19.14
CA LEU A 121 6.73 5.39 19.95
C LEU A 121 7.18 3.94 19.77
N GLY A 122 7.38 3.22 20.87
CA GLY A 122 7.90 1.85 20.84
C GLY A 122 6.95 0.79 20.30
N ASP A 123 5.66 1.12 20.18
CA ASP A 123 4.61 0.21 19.73
C ASP A 123 4.35 0.23 18.22
N PHE A 124 5.05 1.09 17.45
CA PHE A 124 4.95 1.12 16.00
C PHE A 124 6.06 0.30 15.34
N ALA A 125 5.71 -0.35 14.24
CA ALA A 125 6.65 -1.11 13.41
C ALA A 125 6.45 -0.76 11.92
N LEU A 126 7.53 -0.89 11.15
CA LEU A 126 7.57 -0.61 9.72
C LEU A 126 7.51 -1.91 8.93
N PHE A 127 6.68 -1.92 7.90
CA PHE A 127 6.48 -3.08 7.03
C PHE A 127 6.60 -2.67 5.57
N ALA A 128 7.16 -3.56 4.76
CA ALA A 128 7.05 -3.50 3.32
C ALA A 128 5.92 -4.42 2.85
N LEU A 129 5.04 -3.89 2.02
CA LEU A 129 4.01 -4.66 1.34
C LEU A 129 4.51 -4.89 -0.10
N HIS A 130 4.99 -6.11 -0.38
CA HIS A 130 5.47 -6.49 -1.71
C HIS A 130 4.29 -6.92 -2.57
N VAL A 131 4.00 -6.13 -3.58
CA VAL A 131 2.92 -6.41 -4.54
C VAL A 131 3.37 -7.51 -5.50
N GLU A 132 2.56 -8.53 -5.64
CA GLU A 132 2.74 -9.62 -6.62
C GLU A 132 1.80 -9.44 -7.80
N SER A 133 0.57 -9.07 -7.53
CA SER A 133 -0.48 -8.91 -8.54
C SER A 133 -1.52 -7.89 -8.09
N GLY A 134 -2.43 -7.57 -8.98
CA GLY A 134 -3.53 -6.68 -8.65
C GLY A 134 -4.46 -6.48 -9.82
N ARG A 135 -5.36 -5.53 -9.66
CA ARG A 135 -6.32 -5.13 -10.68
C ARG A 135 -6.47 -3.62 -10.69
N TYR A 136 -6.31 -3.03 -11.84
CA TYR A 136 -6.55 -1.61 -12.06
C TYR A 136 -7.91 -1.40 -12.72
N VAL A 137 -8.72 -0.55 -12.15
CA VAL A 137 -9.99 -0.11 -12.70
C VAL A 137 -9.83 1.35 -13.13
N ALA A 138 -9.81 1.57 -14.45
CA ALA A 138 -9.55 2.87 -15.06
C ALA A 138 -10.83 3.72 -15.23
N GLY A 139 -11.96 3.23 -14.74
CA GLY A 139 -13.27 3.83 -14.89
C GLY A 139 -14.30 2.79 -15.28
N PHE A 140 -15.46 3.23 -15.77
CA PHE A 140 -16.53 2.33 -16.13
C PHE A 140 -16.11 1.36 -17.24
N ALA A 141 -16.31 0.04 -16.99
CA ALA A 141 -16.04 -1.06 -17.92
C ALA A 141 -14.55 -1.26 -18.31
N GLN A 142 -13.61 -0.57 -17.69
CA GLN A 142 -12.18 -0.78 -17.92
C GLN A 142 -11.50 -1.32 -16.67
N ALA A 143 -11.46 -2.65 -16.54
CA ALA A 143 -10.74 -3.32 -15.47
C ALA A 143 -9.72 -4.28 -16.07
N VAL A 144 -8.45 -4.12 -15.69
CA VAL A 144 -7.33 -4.91 -16.22
C VAL A 144 -6.50 -5.47 -15.08
N ASP A 145 -5.99 -6.69 -15.29
CA ASP A 145 -5.07 -7.29 -14.33
C ASP A 145 -3.68 -6.67 -14.48
N LEU A 146 -2.98 -6.50 -13.37
CA LEU A 146 -1.62 -6.01 -13.31
C LEU A 146 -0.72 -6.97 -12.53
N ARG A 147 0.55 -6.93 -12.83
CA ARG A 147 1.60 -7.66 -12.12
C ARG A 147 2.60 -6.68 -11.53
N ALA A 148 3.41 -7.16 -10.60
CA ALA A 148 4.48 -6.34 -10.01
C ALA A 148 5.36 -5.66 -11.08
N ALA A 149 5.63 -6.34 -12.20
CA ALA A 149 6.43 -5.79 -13.31
C ALA A 149 5.81 -4.52 -13.91
N ASP A 150 4.48 -4.41 -13.98
CA ASP A 150 3.78 -3.23 -14.50
C ASP A 150 3.96 -2.01 -13.58
N LEU A 151 4.28 -2.24 -12.32
CA LEU A 151 4.48 -1.20 -11.30
C LEU A 151 5.94 -0.77 -11.12
N ARG A 152 6.89 -1.56 -11.65
CA ARG A 152 8.33 -1.29 -11.54
C ARG A 152 8.87 -0.38 -12.66
N GLY A 153 8.14 -0.21 -13.72
CA GLY A 153 8.56 0.60 -14.86
C GLY A 153 8.20 2.09 -14.66
N GLY A 154 9.14 2.97 -14.93
CA GLY A 154 8.92 4.41 -14.86
C GLY A 154 10.21 5.16 -15.03
#